data_eb4573ed54663e3b2a3f5ac0f07b74b3
#
_entry.id   eb4573ed54663e3b2a3f5ac0f07b74b3
#
_cell.length_a   1.000
_cell.length_b   1.000
_cell.length_c   1.000
_cell.angle_alpha   90.00
_cell.angle_beta   90.00
_cell.angle_gamma   90.00
#
_symmetry.space_group_name_H-M   'P 1'
#
loop_
_entity.id
_entity.type
_entity.pdbx_description
1 polymer ?
#
loop_
_entity_poly.entity_id
_entity_poly.type
_entity_poly.pdbx_seq_one_letter_code
_entity_poly.pdbx_strand_id
1 'polypeptide(L)'
;MNYSMPKYFQNMPQVGNSLVNIDEANENAVREIEDAIAQSIQAMQDSGTPDEKIHDKDQMTALERIAELVDEGTWYPLNTLYNPENFETGTGIVKGLGRIGGKWAVVVASDNKKIVGAWVPGQADNLLRASDTAKCLGIPLVYVLNCSGVKLDEQEKVYANRRGGGTPFFRNAELQQLGIPVIVGIYGTNPAGGGYHSISPTILIAHKDANMAVGGAGIVGGMNPKGYIDMEGAIQIAEATMAAKKVEVPGTIHVHYDKTGFFREVYDDEIGVIDGIKKYMDYLPSYDLEFFRVDEPTEPLFDPNDLYSIIPMNQKKIYNIYDVIGRLFDNSEFSEYKKGYGPEVVTGIAKVDGLLVGVVANAQGLLMNYPEYREKSVGIGGKLYRQGLIKMSEFVTLCSRDRLPIVWLQDTSGIDVGNPAEEAELLGLGQSLIYSIENSHVPQIEITIRKGSAAAHYVLGGPQGNNTNAFSLGTAATEVYVMNGETAASAMYSRRLAKDYKAGKDLQPTIDKMNQLINEYTAKSRPAYCAKTGMVDEIVPLYDLRGYISAFANAVYQNPKSICAFHQMILPRAIREFETYTKK
;
A
#
# COMPACT_ATOMS: atom_id res chain seq x y z
N MET A 1 37.16 12.15 7.89
CA MET A 1 36.53 13.17 7.04
C MET A 1 35.06 12.84 7.02
N ASN A 2 34.21 13.73 7.52
CA ASN A 2 32.76 13.57 7.33
C ASN A 2 32.46 13.90 5.88
N TYR A 3 32.34 12.88 5.05
CA TYR A 3 31.88 13.02 3.68
C TYR A 3 30.38 13.12 3.71
N SER A 4 29.80 14.18 3.20
CA SER A 4 28.35 14.31 3.03
C SER A 4 28.03 14.45 1.55
N MET A 5 26.85 13.99 1.15
CA MET A 5 26.33 14.30 -0.18
C MET A 5 26.35 15.82 -0.41
N PRO A 6 26.61 16.27 -1.65
CA PRO A 6 26.43 17.69 -1.97
C PRO A 6 24.99 18.11 -1.61
N LYS A 7 24.90 19.18 -0.82
CA LYS A 7 23.60 19.68 -0.34
C LYS A 7 22.97 20.58 -1.42
N TYR A 8 22.30 19.95 -2.37
CA TYR A 8 21.49 20.63 -3.38
C TYR A 8 20.09 20.92 -2.84
N PHE A 9 19.41 21.90 -3.38
CA PHE A 9 18.03 22.22 -3.08
C PHE A 9 17.75 22.58 -1.61
N GLN A 10 18.71 23.14 -0.89
CA GLN A 10 18.49 23.63 0.48
C GLN A 10 17.54 24.83 0.54
N ASN A 11 17.66 25.74 -0.41
CA ASN A 11 16.84 26.95 -0.48
C ASN A 11 15.99 26.90 -1.75
N MET A 12 14.75 26.49 -1.62
CA MET A 12 13.80 26.45 -2.72
C MET A 12 12.73 27.53 -2.55
N PRO A 13 12.06 27.93 -3.64
CA PRO A 13 10.94 28.86 -3.53
C PRO A 13 9.80 28.25 -2.69
N GLN A 14 9.19 29.07 -1.84
CA GLN A 14 7.97 28.69 -1.13
C GLN A 14 6.77 28.70 -2.06
N VAL A 15 5.86 27.76 -1.85
CA VAL A 15 4.60 27.62 -2.61
C VAL A 15 3.41 27.52 -1.67
N GLY A 16 2.22 27.82 -2.20
CA GLY A 16 0.99 27.85 -1.43
C GLY A 16 0.70 29.20 -0.84
N ASN A 17 -0.48 29.33 -0.30
CA ASN A 17 -0.97 30.57 0.33
C ASN A 17 -1.58 30.24 1.68
N SER A 18 -1.57 31.22 2.59
CA SER A 18 -2.36 31.13 3.82
C SER A 18 -3.84 30.93 3.50
N LEU A 19 -4.51 30.08 4.26
CA LEU A 19 -5.93 29.90 4.12
C LEU A 19 -6.65 31.20 4.50
N VAL A 20 -7.43 31.76 3.57
CA VAL A 20 -8.16 33.02 3.79
C VAL A 20 -9.59 32.75 4.27
N ASN A 21 -10.21 31.68 3.78
CA ASN A 21 -11.59 31.32 4.09
C ASN A 21 -11.67 29.84 4.50
N ILE A 22 -12.27 29.58 5.64
CA ILE A 22 -12.60 28.24 6.10
C ILE A 22 -13.91 27.79 5.43
N ASP A 23 -13.92 26.62 4.83
CA ASP A 23 -15.14 25.97 4.29
C ASP A 23 -15.63 24.90 5.30
N GLU A 24 -16.29 25.36 6.38
CA GLU A 24 -16.79 24.47 7.44
C GLU A 24 -17.68 23.34 6.91
N ALA A 25 -18.47 23.62 5.87
CA ALA A 25 -19.33 22.58 5.28
C ALA A 25 -18.52 21.49 4.60
N ASN A 26 -17.41 21.85 3.94
CA ASN A 26 -16.49 20.89 3.35
C ASN A 26 -15.72 20.12 4.42
N GLU A 27 -15.21 20.80 5.44
CA GLU A 27 -14.51 20.16 6.55
C GLU A 27 -15.38 19.11 7.25
N ASN A 28 -16.62 19.47 7.55
CA ASN A 28 -17.58 18.55 8.16
C ASN A 28 -17.85 17.33 7.25
N ALA A 29 -18.01 17.54 5.94
CA ALA A 29 -18.24 16.45 4.99
C ALA A 29 -17.02 15.51 4.86
N VAL A 30 -15.79 16.02 4.91
CA VAL A 30 -14.56 15.22 4.92
C VAL A 30 -14.48 14.41 6.21
N ARG A 31 -14.63 15.06 7.37
CA ARG A 31 -14.54 14.40 8.67
C ARG A 31 -15.61 13.32 8.86
N GLU A 32 -16.83 13.54 8.36
CA GLU A 32 -17.89 12.53 8.39
C GLU A 32 -17.46 11.23 7.68
N ILE A 33 -16.78 11.34 6.54
CA ILE A 33 -16.26 10.15 5.82
C ILE A 33 -15.07 9.53 6.57
N GLU A 34 -14.15 10.33 7.07
CA GLU A 34 -13.01 9.84 7.86
C GLU A 34 -13.50 9.11 9.12
N ASP A 35 -14.47 9.67 9.84
CA ASP A 35 -15.08 9.06 11.02
C ASP A 35 -15.78 7.74 10.68
N ALA A 36 -16.52 7.68 9.57
CA ALA A 36 -17.18 6.46 9.12
C ALA A 36 -16.16 5.36 8.76
N ILE A 37 -15.04 5.74 8.16
CA ILE A 37 -13.92 4.83 7.87
C ILE A 37 -13.27 4.36 9.16
N ALA A 38 -12.97 5.26 10.09
CA ALA A 38 -12.41 4.92 11.40
C ALA A 38 -13.33 3.97 12.19
N GLN A 39 -14.64 4.22 12.18
CA GLN A 39 -15.61 3.32 12.78
C GLN A 39 -15.64 1.93 12.13
N SER A 40 -15.48 1.87 10.79
CA SER A 40 -15.42 0.60 10.06
C SER A 40 -14.15 -0.18 10.40
N ILE A 41 -13.02 0.50 10.53
CA ILE A 41 -11.75 -0.08 10.96
C ILE A 41 -11.88 -0.61 12.39
N GLN A 42 -12.43 0.19 13.31
CA GLN A 42 -12.63 -0.20 14.70
C GLN A 42 -13.55 -1.42 14.82
N ALA A 43 -14.67 -1.42 14.10
CA ALA A 43 -15.60 -2.56 14.06
C ALA A 43 -14.93 -3.84 13.55
N MET A 44 -14.04 -3.71 12.56
CA MET A 44 -13.25 -4.85 12.08
C MET A 44 -12.23 -5.32 13.12
N GLN A 45 -11.55 -4.43 13.81
CA GLN A 45 -10.59 -4.77 14.87
C GLN A 45 -11.26 -5.44 16.07
N ASP A 46 -12.45 -4.97 16.45
CA ASP A 46 -13.22 -5.51 17.58
C ASP A 46 -13.88 -6.85 17.25
N SER A 47 -14.04 -7.19 15.97
CA SER A 47 -14.68 -8.44 15.56
C SER A 47 -13.84 -9.68 15.92
N GLY A 48 -14.48 -10.84 16.01
CA GLY A 48 -13.83 -12.12 16.32
C GLY A 48 -13.85 -12.46 17.81
N THR A 49 -12.78 -13.08 18.29
CA THR A 49 -12.64 -13.45 19.71
C THR A 49 -12.41 -12.20 20.57
N PRO A 50 -13.17 -11.98 21.65
CA PRO A 50 -12.91 -10.87 22.58
C PRO A 50 -11.49 -10.89 23.15
N ASP A 51 -10.92 -9.71 23.41
CA ASP A 51 -9.55 -9.54 23.88
C ASP A 51 -9.32 -10.25 25.21
N GLU A 52 -10.29 -10.20 26.12
CA GLU A 52 -10.22 -10.89 27.43
C GLU A 52 -9.98 -12.40 27.26
N LYS A 53 -10.60 -13.02 26.24
CA LYS A 53 -10.40 -14.45 25.95
C LYS A 53 -9.05 -14.77 25.32
N ILE A 54 -8.38 -13.79 24.73
CA ILE A 54 -7.00 -13.92 24.28
C ILE A 54 -6.07 -13.80 25.49
N HIS A 55 -6.31 -12.79 26.35
CA HIS A 55 -5.54 -12.58 27.57
C HIS A 55 -5.69 -13.73 28.59
N ASP A 56 -6.87 -14.35 28.70
CA ASP A 56 -7.09 -15.56 29.51
C ASP A 56 -6.17 -16.74 29.13
N LYS A 57 -5.58 -16.70 27.94
CA LYS A 57 -4.61 -17.71 27.44
C LYS A 57 -3.17 -17.24 27.57
N ASP A 58 -2.94 -16.15 28.28
CA ASP A 58 -1.61 -15.51 28.38
C ASP A 58 -1.04 -15.11 27.02
N GLN A 59 -1.92 -14.59 26.13
CA GLN A 59 -1.56 -14.16 24.78
C GLN A 59 -1.90 -12.68 24.59
N MET A 60 -1.09 -11.99 23.80
CA MET A 60 -1.36 -10.65 23.30
C MET A 60 -2.18 -10.71 22.01
N THR A 61 -2.99 -9.69 21.75
CA THR A 61 -3.60 -9.48 20.42
C THR A 61 -2.56 -9.06 19.39
N ALA A 62 -2.90 -9.17 18.11
CA ALA A 62 -2.02 -8.73 17.04
C ALA A 62 -1.64 -7.25 17.14
N LEU A 63 -2.59 -6.39 17.53
CA LEU A 63 -2.35 -4.95 17.71
C LEU A 63 -1.42 -4.66 18.90
N GLU A 64 -1.59 -5.36 20.01
CA GLU A 64 -0.70 -5.24 21.17
C GLU A 64 0.72 -5.68 20.83
N ARG A 65 0.88 -6.79 20.09
CA ARG A 65 2.20 -7.24 19.62
C ARG A 65 2.87 -6.22 18.70
N ILE A 66 2.09 -5.58 17.82
CA ILE A 66 2.61 -4.51 16.94
C ILE A 66 3.01 -3.29 17.78
N ALA A 67 2.14 -2.86 18.70
CA ALA A 67 2.41 -1.70 19.56
C ALA A 67 3.68 -1.90 20.42
N GLU A 68 3.92 -3.12 20.90
CA GLU A 68 5.14 -3.45 21.63
C GLU A 68 6.37 -3.56 20.73
N LEU A 69 6.20 -3.99 19.48
CA LEU A 69 7.29 -4.22 18.53
C LEU A 69 7.84 -2.95 17.93
N VAL A 70 6.97 -2.02 17.50
CA VAL A 70 7.36 -0.83 16.75
C VAL A 70 7.69 0.35 17.68
N ASP A 71 8.57 1.21 17.21
CA ASP A 71 8.91 2.45 17.92
C ASP A 71 7.67 3.35 17.99
N GLU A 72 7.45 4.01 19.12
CA GLU A 72 6.29 4.88 19.35
C GLU A 72 6.11 5.93 18.24
N GLY A 73 4.88 6.12 17.78
CA GLY A 73 4.52 7.10 16.74
C GLY A 73 4.99 6.75 15.33
N THR A 74 5.46 5.52 15.08
CA THR A 74 6.00 5.13 13.76
C THR A 74 5.18 4.06 13.04
N TRP A 75 3.98 3.75 13.52
CA TRP A 75 3.12 2.77 12.89
C TRP A 75 2.22 3.41 11.82
N TYR A 76 2.36 2.97 10.58
CA TYR A 76 1.58 3.39 9.42
C TYR A 76 0.87 2.18 8.81
N PRO A 77 -0.37 1.91 9.21
CA PRO A 77 -1.12 0.75 8.74
C PRO A 77 -1.41 0.82 7.24
N LEU A 78 -1.50 -0.36 6.61
CA LEU A 78 -1.83 -0.52 5.20
C LEU A 78 -2.85 -1.64 5.02
N ASN A 79 -3.81 -1.43 4.12
CA ASN A 79 -4.86 -2.40 3.77
C ASN A 79 -5.77 -2.77 4.97
N THR A 80 -6.03 -1.84 5.87
CA THR A 80 -6.84 -2.08 7.07
C THR A 80 -8.27 -2.51 6.74
N LEU A 81 -8.87 -1.93 5.70
CA LEU A 81 -10.22 -2.29 5.22
C LEU A 81 -10.21 -3.33 4.10
N TYR A 82 -9.06 -3.80 3.65
CA TYR A 82 -8.98 -4.71 2.52
C TYR A 82 -9.72 -6.03 2.80
N ASN A 83 -10.77 -6.27 2.05
CA ASN A 83 -11.61 -7.46 2.17
C ASN A 83 -12.39 -7.73 0.87
N PRO A 84 -11.69 -8.10 -0.22
CA PRO A 84 -12.30 -8.24 -1.55
C PRO A 84 -13.36 -9.34 -1.61
N GLU A 85 -13.22 -10.37 -0.79
CA GLU A 85 -14.12 -11.53 -0.75
C GLU A 85 -15.30 -11.34 0.20
N ASN A 86 -15.44 -10.17 0.84
CA ASN A 86 -16.46 -9.91 1.87
C ASN A 86 -16.48 -10.96 2.99
N PHE A 87 -15.33 -11.46 3.40
CA PHE A 87 -15.26 -12.42 4.47
C PHE A 87 -15.63 -11.75 5.79
N GLU A 88 -16.38 -12.43 6.64
CA GLU A 88 -17.02 -11.88 7.84
C GLU A 88 -16.03 -11.17 8.79
N THR A 89 -14.83 -11.70 8.93
CA THR A 89 -13.78 -11.18 9.83
C THR A 89 -12.64 -10.45 9.12
N GLY A 90 -12.80 -10.08 7.86
CA GLY A 90 -11.72 -9.50 7.05
C GLY A 90 -10.66 -10.53 6.66
N THR A 91 -9.47 -10.08 6.29
CA THR A 91 -8.39 -10.96 5.80
C THR A 91 -7.55 -11.61 6.90
N GLY A 92 -7.84 -11.35 8.17
CA GLY A 92 -7.18 -12.00 9.31
C GLY A 92 -5.70 -11.63 9.52
N ILE A 93 -5.23 -10.54 8.93
CA ILE A 93 -3.90 -9.97 9.20
C ILE A 93 -3.96 -8.48 9.40
N VAL A 94 -3.03 -7.97 10.20
CA VAL A 94 -2.74 -6.55 10.40
C VAL A 94 -1.34 -6.29 9.84
N LYS A 95 -1.18 -5.27 9.03
CA LYS A 95 0.11 -4.95 8.42
C LYS A 95 0.30 -3.45 8.21
N GLY A 96 1.54 -3.04 8.05
CA GLY A 96 1.91 -1.65 7.78
C GLY A 96 3.40 -1.44 7.76
N LEU A 97 3.80 -0.18 7.63
CA LEU A 97 5.17 0.25 7.88
C LEU A 97 5.33 0.55 9.37
N GLY A 98 6.45 0.12 9.95
CA GLY A 98 6.82 0.42 11.32
C GLY A 98 8.32 0.50 11.48
N ARG A 99 8.77 1.35 12.40
CA ARG A 99 10.18 1.43 12.75
C ARG A 99 10.44 0.53 13.95
N ILE A 100 11.48 -0.28 13.90
CA ILE A 100 11.87 -1.21 14.95
C ILE A 100 13.32 -0.93 15.30
N GLY A 101 13.56 -0.38 16.51
CA GLY A 101 14.91 0.02 16.92
C GLY A 101 15.55 1.01 15.96
N GLY A 102 14.80 1.99 15.47
CA GLY A 102 15.26 3.01 14.54
C GLY A 102 15.28 2.60 13.07
N LYS A 103 14.95 1.35 12.71
CA LYS A 103 14.99 0.85 11.32
C LYS A 103 13.60 0.53 10.81
N TRP A 104 13.26 1.02 9.63
CA TRP A 104 11.98 0.75 8.98
C TRP A 104 11.87 -0.70 8.50
N ALA A 105 10.71 -1.26 8.65
CA ALA A 105 10.32 -2.59 8.18
C ALA A 105 8.86 -2.59 7.74
N VAL A 106 8.51 -3.55 6.88
CA VAL A 106 7.11 -3.94 6.70
C VAL A 106 6.80 -4.98 7.78
N VAL A 107 5.82 -4.70 8.62
CA VAL A 107 5.39 -5.59 9.72
C VAL A 107 4.07 -6.23 9.35
N VAL A 108 3.96 -7.54 9.57
CA VAL A 108 2.75 -8.34 9.34
C VAL A 108 2.47 -9.17 10.57
N ALA A 109 1.30 -9.01 11.17
CA ALA A 109 0.83 -9.80 12.28
C ALA A 109 -0.42 -10.61 11.90
N SER A 110 -0.44 -11.90 12.22
CA SER A 110 -1.66 -12.69 12.16
C SER A 110 -2.62 -12.24 13.25
N ASP A 111 -3.86 -11.93 12.88
CA ASP A 111 -4.88 -11.57 13.85
C ASP A 111 -5.44 -12.83 14.53
N ASN A 112 -4.92 -13.14 15.72
CA ASN A 112 -5.31 -14.31 16.48
C ASN A 112 -6.76 -14.27 17.01
N LYS A 113 -7.40 -13.12 16.98
CA LYS A 113 -8.85 -12.97 17.23
C LYS A 113 -9.69 -13.59 16.11
N LYS A 114 -9.15 -13.67 14.88
CA LYS A 114 -9.84 -14.16 13.68
C LYS A 114 -9.53 -15.64 13.45
N ILE A 115 -10.39 -16.51 13.96
CA ILE A 115 -10.27 -17.98 13.79
C ILE A 115 -8.84 -18.46 14.18
N VAL A 116 -8.28 -17.93 15.27
CA VAL A 116 -6.92 -18.26 15.73
C VAL A 116 -5.86 -18.03 14.65
N GLY A 117 -5.98 -16.92 13.90
CA GLY A 117 -5.05 -16.55 12.83
C GLY A 117 -5.14 -17.43 11.56
N ALA A 118 -6.24 -18.14 11.33
CA ALA A 118 -6.40 -18.99 10.16
C ALA A 118 -6.28 -18.21 8.84
N TRP A 119 -5.82 -18.90 7.80
CA TRP A 119 -5.91 -18.40 6.45
C TRP A 119 -7.36 -18.37 5.97
N VAL A 120 -7.83 -17.19 5.71
CA VAL A 120 -9.18 -16.88 5.25
C VAL A 120 -9.15 -16.28 3.84
N PRO A 121 -10.30 -16.17 3.15
CA PRO A 121 -10.37 -15.55 1.83
C PRO A 121 -9.75 -14.15 1.80
N GLY A 122 -8.97 -13.85 0.75
CA GLY A 122 -8.27 -12.58 0.57
C GLY A 122 -6.94 -12.44 1.32
N GLN A 123 -6.64 -13.27 2.32
CA GLN A 123 -5.42 -13.15 3.13
C GLN A 123 -4.14 -13.33 2.30
N ALA A 124 -4.10 -14.30 1.38
CA ALA A 124 -2.93 -14.57 0.57
C ALA A 124 -2.51 -13.34 -0.27
N ASP A 125 -3.48 -12.67 -0.91
CA ASP A 125 -3.23 -11.45 -1.65
C ASP A 125 -2.75 -10.31 -0.73
N ASN A 126 -3.32 -10.20 0.46
CA ASN A 126 -2.91 -9.19 1.43
C ASN A 126 -1.47 -9.42 1.93
N LEU A 127 -1.03 -10.67 2.11
CA LEU A 127 0.37 -11.02 2.39
C LEU A 127 1.30 -10.68 1.24
N LEU A 128 0.88 -10.93 -0.01
CA LEU A 128 1.66 -10.58 -1.19
C LEU A 128 1.86 -9.08 -1.32
N ARG A 129 0.85 -8.27 -1.01
CA ARG A 129 0.98 -6.79 -0.98
C ARG A 129 2.04 -6.35 0.02
N ALA A 130 2.13 -6.96 1.21
CA ALA A 130 3.19 -6.69 2.18
C ALA A 130 4.58 -7.01 1.61
N SER A 131 4.70 -8.16 0.95
CA SER A 131 5.95 -8.58 0.30
C SER A 131 6.34 -7.67 -0.86
N ASP A 132 5.36 -7.21 -1.65
CA ASP A 132 5.57 -6.29 -2.77
C ASP A 132 6.07 -4.93 -2.25
N THR A 133 5.49 -4.41 -1.15
CA THR A 133 5.96 -3.20 -0.47
C THR A 133 7.40 -3.36 0.04
N ALA A 134 7.68 -4.46 0.76
CA ALA A 134 9.03 -4.72 1.28
C ALA A 134 10.06 -4.84 0.15
N LYS A 135 9.71 -5.50 -0.95
CA LYS A 135 10.54 -5.63 -2.16
C LYS A 135 10.81 -4.27 -2.80
N CYS A 136 9.78 -3.46 -2.99
CA CYS A 136 9.88 -2.14 -3.61
C CYS A 136 10.77 -1.21 -2.80
N LEU A 137 10.56 -1.14 -1.47
CA LEU A 137 11.34 -0.29 -0.57
C LEU A 137 12.72 -0.88 -0.23
N GLY A 138 12.93 -2.18 -0.44
CA GLY A 138 14.17 -2.87 -0.09
C GLY A 138 14.42 -2.94 1.43
N ILE A 139 13.37 -2.96 2.24
CA ILE A 139 13.43 -2.99 3.71
C ILE A 139 12.99 -4.36 4.25
N PRO A 140 13.37 -4.73 5.49
CA PRO A 140 13.00 -6.00 6.09
C PRO A 140 11.50 -6.26 6.10
N LEU A 141 11.12 -7.53 5.94
CA LEU A 141 9.77 -8.03 6.19
C LEU A 141 9.78 -8.77 7.53
N VAL A 142 8.97 -8.31 8.47
CA VAL A 142 8.88 -8.85 9.81
C VAL A 142 7.51 -9.48 10.03
N TYR A 143 7.50 -10.75 10.38
CA TYR A 143 6.28 -11.49 10.70
C TYR A 143 6.14 -11.77 12.19
N VAL A 144 4.94 -11.53 12.70
CA VAL A 144 4.47 -11.94 14.02
C VAL A 144 3.33 -12.94 13.80
N LEU A 145 3.67 -14.22 13.78
CA LEU A 145 2.79 -15.25 13.21
C LEU A 145 2.14 -16.16 14.26
N ASN A 146 0.85 -16.31 14.10
CA ASN A 146 0.03 -17.34 14.71
C ASN A 146 -1.03 -17.75 13.68
N CYS A 147 -0.94 -18.96 13.11
CA CYS A 147 -1.82 -19.35 12.01
C CYS A 147 -2.30 -20.80 12.17
N SER A 148 -3.54 -20.99 12.55
CA SER A 148 -4.13 -22.32 12.77
C SER A 148 -4.37 -23.16 11.51
N GLY A 149 -3.89 -22.71 10.35
CA GLY A 149 -4.04 -23.39 9.06
C GLY A 149 -5.08 -22.72 8.17
N VAL A 150 -5.47 -23.40 7.09
CA VAL A 150 -6.45 -22.88 6.12
C VAL A 150 -7.86 -23.11 6.64
N LYS A 151 -8.76 -22.13 6.48
CA LYS A 151 -10.21 -22.30 6.71
C LYS A 151 -10.76 -23.29 5.68
N LEU A 152 -10.96 -24.53 6.12
CA LEU A 152 -11.19 -25.68 5.23
C LEU A 152 -12.52 -25.63 4.47
N ASP A 153 -13.56 -25.05 5.06
CA ASP A 153 -14.88 -24.89 4.46
C ASP A 153 -14.95 -23.81 3.36
N GLU A 154 -13.89 -23.03 3.21
CA GLU A 154 -13.71 -22.05 2.13
C GLU A 154 -12.34 -22.18 1.43
N GLN A 155 -11.76 -23.37 1.49
CA GLN A 155 -10.42 -23.63 0.97
C GLN A 155 -10.26 -23.26 -0.51
N GLU A 156 -11.32 -23.39 -1.32
CA GLU A 156 -11.30 -23.05 -2.75
C GLU A 156 -11.09 -21.56 -3.01
N LYS A 157 -11.41 -20.70 -2.05
CA LYS A 157 -11.15 -19.24 -2.13
C LYS A 157 -9.77 -18.86 -1.62
N VAL A 158 -9.14 -19.72 -0.82
CA VAL A 158 -7.83 -19.47 -0.18
C VAL A 158 -6.69 -20.07 -0.99
N TYR A 159 -6.92 -21.27 -1.55
CA TYR A 159 -5.87 -22.11 -2.14
C TYR A 159 -5.72 -21.89 -3.65
N ALA A 160 -4.74 -22.49 -4.24
CA ALA A 160 -4.49 -22.78 -5.66
C ALA A 160 -4.87 -21.70 -6.71
N ASN A 161 -4.35 -20.48 -6.62
CA ASN A 161 -4.31 -19.55 -7.74
C ASN A 161 -3.01 -18.72 -7.72
N ARG A 162 -2.83 -17.87 -8.74
CA ARG A 162 -1.59 -17.09 -8.93
C ARG A 162 -1.29 -16.11 -7.78
N ARG A 163 -2.31 -15.67 -7.04
CA ARG A 163 -2.21 -14.85 -5.82
C ARG A 163 -2.83 -15.57 -4.61
N GLY A 164 -2.86 -16.89 -4.65
CA GLY A 164 -3.37 -17.76 -3.59
C GLY A 164 -2.31 -18.18 -2.58
N GLY A 165 -2.74 -19.05 -1.66
CA GLY A 165 -2.00 -19.44 -0.46
C GLY A 165 -0.57 -19.93 -0.64
N GLY A 166 -0.23 -20.54 -1.77
CA GLY A 166 1.12 -21.03 -2.05
C GLY A 166 2.12 -19.98 -2.52
N THR A 167 1.65 -18.83 -2.98
CA THR A 167 2.54 -17.80 -3.57
C THR A 167 3.43 -17.11 -2.54
N PRO A 168 2.97 -16.77 -1.30
CA PRO A 168 3.83 -16.20 -0.27
C PRO A 168 5.05 -17.06 0.09
N PHE A 169 4.96 -18.39 -0.06
CA PHE A 169 6.08 -19.29 0.23
C PHE A 169 7.32 -18.99 -0.63
N PHE A 170 7.10 -18.71 -1.91
CA PHE A 170 8.17 -18.36 -2.84
C PHE A 170 8.64 -16.91 -2.65
N ARG A 171 7.75 -16.03 -2.21
CA ARG A 171 8.06 -14.61 -2.03
C ARG A 171 9.10 -14.38 -0.95
N ASN A 172 9.05 -15.11 0.16
CA ASN A 172 10.07 -15.02 1.20
C ASN A 172 11.47 -15.42 0.67
N ALA A 173 11.55 -16.47 -0.13
CA ALA A 173 12.81 -16.89 -0.78
C ALA A 173 13.30 -15.83 -1.79
N GLU A 174 12.39 -15.22 -2.56
CA GLU A 174 12.72 -14.15 -3.49
C GLU A 174 13.30 -12.92 -2.75
N LEU A 175 12.67 -12.48 -1.67
CA LEU A 175 13.16 -11.35 -0.86
C LEU A 175 14.58 -11.60 -0.36
N GLN A 176 14.88 -12.80 0.13
CA GLN A 176 16.22 -13.14 0.59
C GLN A 176 17.27 -13.14 -0.55
N GLN A 177 16.90 -13.62 -1.74
CA GLN A 177 17.78 -13.55 -2.91
C GLN A 177 18.10 -12.10 -3.30
N LEU A 178 17.19 -11.18 -3.02
CA LEU A 178 17.39 -9.74 -3.21
C LEU A 178 18.15 -9.09 -2.05
N GLY A 179 18.52 -9.85 -1.02
CA GLY A 179 19.22 -9.36 0.16
C GLY A 179 18.30 -8.64 1.15
N ILE A 180 16.98 -8.87 1.06
CA ILE A 180 15.96 -8.31 1.96
C ILE A 180 15.70 -9.34 3.06
N PRO A 181 16.00 -9.02 4.34
CA PRO A 181 15.79 -9.95 5.44
C PRO A 181 14.30 -10.23 5.68
N VAL A 182 13.99 -11.48 6.01
CA VAL A 182 12.68 -11.93 6.49
C VAL A 182 12.86 -12.45 7.91
N ILE A 183 12.30 -11.76 8.89
CA ILE A 183 12.41 -12.10 10.32
C ILE A 183 11.04 -12.57 10.80
N VAL A 184 10.98 -13.75 11.41
CA VAL A 184 9.73 -14.39 11.80
C VAL A 184 9.76 -14.76 13.27
N GLY A 185 8.81 -14.23 14.04
CA GLY A 185 8.46 -14.69 15.39
C GLY A 185 7.19 -15.55 15.34
N ILE A 186 7.29 -16.80 15.79
CA ILE A 186 6.20 -17.78 15.81
C ILE A 186 5.57 -17.85 17.17
N TYR A 187 4.25 -17.78 17.20
CA TYR A 187 3.40 -17.97 18.37
C TYR A 187 2.38 -19.08 18.11
N GLY A 188 1.91 -19.72 19.15
CA GLY A 188 0.82 -20.68 19.09
C GLY A 188 1.01 -21.80 18.07
N THR A 189 -0.07 -22.20 17.43
CA THR A 189 -0.12 -23.38 16.55
C THR A 189 -0.09 -22.97 15.07
N ASN A 190 0.84 -23.54 14.31
CA ASN A 190 1.07 -23.23 12.89
C ASN A 190 1.18 -24.49 12.03
N PRO A 191 0.08 -25.24 11.80
CA PRO A 191 0.09 -26.43 10.99
C PRO A 191 -0.02 -26.14 9.50
N ALA A 192 0.50 -27.03 8.68
CA ALA A 192 0.37 -27.02 7.22
C ALA A 192 0.65 -25.65 6.59
N GLY A 193 -0.28 -25.10 5.81
CA GLY A 193 -0.15 -23.81 5.17
C GLY A 193 0.17 -22.67 6.13
N GLY A 194 -0.32 -22.74 7.38
CA GLY A 194 0.01 -21.79 8.43
C GLY A 194 1.49 -21.72 8.76
N GLY A 195 2.17 -22.87 8.81
CA GLY A 195 3.61 -22.93 8.94
C GLY A 195 4.34 -22.52 7.67
N TYR A 196 3.79 -22.86 6.50
CA TYR A 196 4.51 -22.67 5.23
C TYR A 196 4.66 -21.22 4.79
N HIS A 197 3.80 -20.30 5.20
CA HIS A 197 4.02 -18.89 4.82
C HIS A 197 5.17 -18.22 5.59
N SER A 198 5.67 -18.87 6.63
CA SER A 198 6.89 -18.47 7.36
C SER A 198 8.15 -19.22 6.95
N ILE A 199 8.06 -20.19 6.03
CA ILE A 199 9.28 -20.88 5.55
C ILE A 199 10.18 -19.96 4.72
N SER A 200 11.44 -20.36 4.64
CA SER A 200 12.52 -19.58 4.05
C SER A 200 12.72 -18.22 4.74
N PRO A 201 12.68 -18.11 6.09
CA PRO A 201 13.04 -16.88 6.76
C PRO A 201 14.56 -16.73 6.83
N THR A 202 15.02 -15.50 6.98
CA THR A 202 16.41 -15.24 7.40
C THR A 202 16.60 -15.64 8.86
N ILE A 203 15.62 -15.29 9.69
CA ILE A 203 15.57 -15.58 11.13
C ILE A 203 14.22 -16.17 11.47
N LEU A 204 14.20 -17.31 12.14
CA LEU A 204 13.00 -17.94 12.68
C LEU A 204 13.18 -18.19 14.18
N ILE A 205 12.40 -17.50 14.99
CA ILE A 205 12.39 -17.62 16.43
C ILE A 205 10.98 -17.97 16.91
N ALA A 206 10.83 -18.52 18.11
CA ALA A 206 9.56 -19.06 18.54
C ALA A 206 9.30 -18.82 20.05
N HIS A 207 8.02 -18.71 20.41
CA HIS A 207 7.55 -18.87 21.77
C HIS A 207 7.67 -20.34 22.20
N LYS A 208 7.97 -20.61 23.48
CA LYS A 208 8.16 -21.98 24.02
C LYS A 208 6.97 -22.93 23.76
N ASP A 209 5.76 -22.40 23.71
CA ASP A 209 4.54 -23.20 23.49
C ASP A 209 4.12 -23.22 22.00
N ALA A 210 4.94 -22.65 21.11
CA ALA A 210 4.67 -22.67 19.68
C ALA A 210 4.91 -24.07 19.09
N ASN A 211 4.16 -24.36 18.02
CA ASN A 211 4.45 -25.50 17.18
C ASN A 211 4.29 -25.14 15.70
N MET A 212 4.99 -25.87 14.88
CA MET A 212 4.99 -25.70 13.43
C MET A 212 5.08 -27.09 12.78
N ALA A 213 4.06 -27.49 12.03
CA ALA A 213 3.97 -28.87 11.54
C ALA A 213 3.59 -28.92 10.07
N VAL A 214 4.07 -29.96 9.35
CA VAL A 214 3.68 -30.24 7.96
C VAL A 214 2.16 -30.46 7.83
N GLY A 215 1.54 -31.01 8.86
CA GLY A 215 0.09 -31.23 8.92
C GLY A 215 -0.39 -31.27 10.36
N GLY A 216 -1.60 -30.81 10.59
CA GLY A 216 -2.23 -30.89 11.92
C GLY A 216 -2.55 -32.33 12.32
N ALA A 217 -2.63 -32.58 13.65
CA ALA A 217 -2.89 -33.89 14.21
C ALA A 217 -4.19 -34.56 13.67
N GLY A 218 -5.20 -33.75 13.32
CA GLY A 218 -6.47 -34.26 12.77
C GLY A 218 -6.37 -34.87 11.36
N ILE A 219 -5.30 -34.55 10.61
CA ILE A 219 -5.13 -35.08 9.24
C ILE A 219 -4.66 -36.55 9.27
N VAL A 220 -3.92 -36.93 10.28
CA VAL A 220 -3.34 -38.28 10.40
C VAL A 220 -4.40 -39.38 10.50
N GLY A 221 -5.59 -39.08 11.04
CA GLY A 221 -6.71 -40.03 11.15
C GLY A 221 -7.67 -40.06 9.96
N GLY A 222 -7.53 -39.14 8.99
CA GLY A 222 -8.55 -38.89 7.96
C GLY A 222 -8.38 -39.57 6.61
N MET A 223 -7.36 -40.42 6.43
CA MET A 223 -7.14 -41.12 5.16
C MET A 223 -8.03 -42.33 5.01
N ASN A 224 -9.29 -42.15 4.62
CA ASN A 224 -10.19 -43.27 4.27
C ASN A 224 -10.15 -43.49 2.75
N PRO A 225 -9.75 -44.71 2.29
CA PRO A 225 -9.66 -45.01 0.85
C PRO A 225 -11.03 -45.13 0.16
N LYS A 226 -12.12 -45.19 0.91
CA LYS A 226 -13.49 -45.32 0.35
C LYS A 226 -14.02 -44.03 -0.28
N GLY A 227 -13.41 -42.87 -0.01
CA GLY A 227 -13.86 -41.57 -0.52
C GLY A 227 -15.13 -41.01 0.14
N TYR A 228 -15.66 -41.67 1.18
CA TYR A 228 -16.77 -41.23 2.02
C TYR A 228 -16.58 -41.77 3.44
N ILE A 229 -17.21 -41.17 4.41
CA ILE A 229 -17.13 -41.59 5.81
C ILE A 229 -18.40 -42.41 6.15
N ASP A 230 -18.20 -43.67 6.49
CA ASP A 230 -19.20 -44.55 7.10
C ASP A 230 -19.00 -44.63 8.63
N MET A 231 -19.82 -45.43 9.31
CA MET A 231 -19.76 -45.59 10.76
C MET A 231 -18.40 -46.14 11.20
N GLU A 232 -17.83 -47.08 10.48
CA GLU A 232 -16.50 -47.63 10.77
C GLU A 232 -15.41 -46.56 10.63
N GLY A 233 -15.44 -45.80 9.54
CA GLY A 233 -14.51 -44.69 9.30
C GLY A 233 -14.64 -43.56 10.34
N ALA A 234 -15.86 -43.25 10.77
CA ALA A 234 -16.07 -42.27 11.83
C ALA A 234 -15.51 -42.72 13.18
N ILE A 235 -15.66 -44.00 13.52
CA ILE A 235 -15.06 -44.60 14.75
C ILE A 235 -13.53 -44.54 14.67
N GLN A 236 -12.94 -44.91 13.53
CA GLN A 236 -11.49 -44.87 13.33
C GLN A 236 -10.94 -43.45 13.48
N ILE A 237 -11.63 -42.45 12.92
CA ILE A 237 -11.24 -41.05 13.05
C ILE A 237 -11.31 -40.59 14.53
N ALA A 238 -12.41 -40.97 15.24
CA ALA A 238 -12.56 -40.62 16.64
C ALA A 238 -11.47 -41.26 17.52
N GLU A 239 -11.17 -42.55 17.31
CA GLU A 239 -10.10 -43.26 18.02
C GLU A 239 -8.72 -42.66 17.74
N ALA A 240 -8.41 -42.35 16.46
CA ALA A 240 -7.16 -41.69 16.08
C ALA A 240 -7.04 -40.30 16.73
N THR A 241 -8.14 -39.54 16.77
CA THR A 241 -8.16 -38.21 17.41
C THR A 241 -7.95 -38.30 18.93
N MET A 242 -8.54 -39.29 19.59
CA MET A 242 -8.33 -39.53 21.00
C MET A 242 -6.92 -40.01 21.31
N ALA A 243 -6.36 -40.84 20.45
CA ALA A 243 -4.97 -41.29 20.56
C ALA A 243 -3.98 -40.14 20.36
N ALA A 244 -4.21 -39.27 19.38
CA ALA A 244 -3.38 -38.09 19.10
C ALA A 244 -3.30 -37.10 20.26
N LYS A 245 -4.39 -36.96 21.06
CA LYS A 245 -4.38 -36.12 22.28
C LYS A 245 -3.45 -36.62 23.39
N LYS A 246 -3.03 -37.88 23.34
CA LYS A 246 -2.09 -38.51 24.30
C LYS A 246 -0.64 -38.51 23.83
N VAL A 247 -0.41 -38.07 22.58
CA VAL A 247 0.92 -38.00 21.97
C VAL A 247 1.31 -36.53 21.88
N GLU A 248 2.59 -36.24 21.92
CA GLU A 248 3.13 -34.89 21.70
C GLU A 248 2.61 -34.33 20.37
N VAL A 249 2.16 -33.07 20.41
CA VAL A 249 1.72 -32.36 19.20
C VAL A 249 2.87 -32.31 18.17
N PRO A 250 2.64 -32.61 16.88
CA PRO A 250 3.70 -32.53 15.90
C PRO A 250 4.35 -31.15 15.81
N GLY A 251 5.67 -31.10 15.71
CA GLY A 251 6.41 -29.88 15.44
C GLY A 251 6.55 -28.92 16.63
N THR A 252 6.56 -29.45 17.84
CA THR A 252 6.84 -28.67 19.07
C THR A 252 8.28 -28.16 19.10
N ILE A 253 8.57 -27.32 20.10
CA ILE A 253 9.92 -26.82 20.39
C ILE A 253 10.90 -27.97 20.58
N HIS A 254 10.50 -29.03 21.30
CA HIS A 254 11.33 -30.22 21.47
C HIS A 254 11.79 -30.83 20.14
N VAL A 255 10.94 -30.79 19.10
CA VAL A 255 11.31 -31.28 17.77
C VAL A 255 12.16 -30.25 17.02
N HIS A 256 11.67 -29.03 16.92
CA HIS A 256 12.25 -28.03 16.01
C HIS A 256 13.43 -27.25 16.60
N TYR A 257 13.55 -27.17 17.91
CA TYR A 257 14.71 -26.54 18.55
C TYR A 257 15.72 -27.58 19.02
N ASP A 258 15.28 -28.56 19.83
CA ASP A 258 16.21 -29.49 20.47
C ASP A 258 16.77 -30.55 19.50
N LYS A 259 15.93 -31.07 18.58
CA LYS A 259 16.33 -32.17 17.69
C LYS A 259 16.78 -31.71 16.29
N THR A 260 16.03 -30.82 15.65
CA THR A 260 16.32 -30.47 14.25
C THR A 260 17.06 -29.15 14.09
N GLY A 261 17.05 -28.28 15.11
CA GLY A 261 17.64 -26.95 15.05
C GLY A 261 16.94 -26.03 14.04
N PHE A 262 15.68 -26.30 13.70
CA PHE A 262 14.92 -25.52 12.74
C PHE A 262 14.55 -24.14 13.29
N PHE A 263 14.14 -24.04 14.58
CA PHE A 263 14.04 -22.76 15.27
C PHE A 263 15.42 -22.33 15.77
N ARG A 264 15.76 -21.08 15.50
CA ARG A 264 17.04 -20.51 15.87
C ARG A 264 17.15 -20.20 17.36
N GLU A 265 16.09 -19.65 17.93
CA GLU A 265 15.96 -19.34 19.36
C GLU A 265 14.52 -19.54 19.81
N VAL A 266 14.37 -19.78 21.10
CA VAL A 266 13.10 -19.98 21.79
C VAL A 266 13.04 -19.07 23.01
N TYR A 267 11.89 -18.48 23.26
CA TYR A 267 11.66 -17.53 24.35
C TYR A 267 10.50 -17.99 25.24
N ASP A 268 10.57 -17.66 26.50
CA ASP A 268 9.62 -18.13 27.53
C ASP A 268 8.25 -17.45 27.45
N ASP A 269 8.18 -16.24 26.91
CA ASP A 269 6.97 -15.43 26.80
C ASP A 269 6.91 -14.66 25.48
N GLU A 270 5.79 -14.00 25.22
CA GLU A 270 5.56 -13.25 23.97
C GLU A 270 6.45 -12.02 23.86
N ILE A 271 6.74 -11.34 24.98
CA ILE A 271 7.66 -10.19 25.02
C ILE A 271 9.07 -10.61 24.63
N GLY A 272 9.53 -11.75 25.15
CA GLY A 272 10.83 -12.31 24.76
C GLY A 272 10.97 -12.56 23.26
N VAL A 273 9.90 -13.03 22.59
CA VAL A 273 9.90 -13.19 21.12
C VAL A 273 10.00 -11.81 20.44
N ILE A 274 9.27 -10.80 20.93
CA ILE A 274 9.33 -9.43 20.41
C ILE A 274 10.75 -8.86 20.57
N ASP A 275 11.34 -9.00 21.74
CA ASP A 275 12.72 -8.59 22.02
C ASP A 275 13.73 -9.34 21.14
N GLY A 276 13.46 -10.60 20.87
CA GLY A 276 14.22 -11.38 19.89
C GLY A 276 14.16 -10.79 18.48
N ILE A 277 12.98 -10.37 18.02
CA ILE A 277 12.85 -9.68 16.74
C ILE A 277 13.63 -8.36 16.76
N LYS A 278 13.46 -7.53 17.80
CA LYS A 278 14.19 -6.27 17.99
C LYS A 278 15.71 -6.50 17.95
N LYS A 279 16.20 -7.53 18.66
CA LYS A 279 17.61 -7.93 18.66
C LYS A 279 18.13 -8.23 17.25
N TYR A 280 17.39 -9.00 16.44
CA TYR A 280 17.81 -9.31 15.07
C TYR A 280 17.69 -8.13 14.13
N MET A 281 16.74 -7.23 14.35
CA MET A 281 16.68 -5.95 13.65
C MET A 281 17.91 -5.07 13.96
N ASP A 282 18.38 -5.09 15.22
CA ASP A 282 19.58 -4.35 15.62
C ASP A 282 20.85 -4.89 14.92
N TYR A 283 20.93 -6.20 14.66
CA TYR A 283 22.05 -6.80 13.93
C TYR A 283 22.12 -6.44 12.46
N LEU A 284 21.04 -5.90 11.88
CA LEU A 284 21.05 -5.43 10.51
C LEU A 284 21.91 -4.17 10.38
N PRO A 285 22.52 -3.92 9.21
CA PRO A 285 23.30 -2.71 8.99
C PRO A 285 22.51 -1.46 9.31
N SER A 286 23.12 -0.54 10.03
CA SER A 286 22.60 0.81 10.21
C SER A 286 22.99 1.68 9.02
N TYR A 287 22.07 2.53 8.60
CA TYR A 287 22.31 3.53 7.58
C TYR A 287 22.27 4.91 8.22
N ASP A 288 23.21 5.75 7.83
CA ASP A 288 23.25 7.13 8.27
C ASP A 288 22.32 7.96 7.38
N LEU A 289 21.09 8.19 7.85
CA LEU A 289 20.11 9.01 7.14
C LEU A 289 20.60 10.47 6.99
N GLU A 290 21.42 10.95 7.93
CA GLU A 290 21.99 12.29 7.86
C GLU A 290 22.90 12.48 6.63
N PHE A 291 23.47 11.39 6.11
CA PHE A 291 24.21 11.43 4.86
C PHE A 291 23.33 11.90 3.68
N PHE A 292 22.05 11.50 3.67
CA PHE A 292 21.11 11.80 2.59
C PHE A 292 20.32 13.08 2.83
N ARG A 293 20.24 13.58 4.07
CA ARG A 293 19.56 14.84 4.35
C ARG A 293 20.32 16.01 3.73
N VAL A 294 19.63 16.76 2.90
CA VAL A 294 20.18 17.98 2.30
C VAL A 294 19.95 19.19 3.20
N ASP A 295 19.01 19.07 4.14
CA ASP A 295 18.64 20.12 5.09
C ASP A 295 18.16 19.50 6.42
N GLU A 296 18.01 20.31 7.46
CA GLU A 296 17.40 19.89 8.71
C GLU A 296 15.89 19.57 8.48
N PRO A 297 15.34 18.54 9.15
CA PRO A 297 13.92 18.27 9.13
C PRO A 297 13.11 19.48 9.62
N THR A 298 12.12 19.89 8.87
CA THR A 298 11.24 21.00 9.23
C THR A 298 9.79 20.68 8.89
N GLU A 299 8.87 21.34 9.59
CA GLU A 299 7.46 21.28 9.27
C GLU A 299 7.09 22.21 8.11
N PRO A 300 5.99 21.98 7.40
CA PRO A 300 5.42 22.96 6.49
C PRO A 300 5.12 24.29 7.20
N LEU A 301 5.19 25.40 6.48
CA LEU A 301 4.81 26.72 7.02
C LEU A 301 3.32 26.86 7.25
N PHE A 302 2.51 26.12 6.51
CA PHE A 302 1.06 26.17 6.57
C PHE A 302 0.52 24.93 7.30
N ASP A 303 -0.54 25.12 8.08
CA ASP A 303 -1.15 24.04 8.85
C ASP A 303 -1.73 22.94 7.93
N PRO A 304 -1.35 21.67 8.08
CA PRO A 304 -1.95 20.56 7.34
C PRO A 304 -3.48 20.44 7.50
N ASN A 305 -4.04 20.91 8.61
CA ASN A 305 -5.49 20.92 8.81
C ASN A 305 -6.22 21.84 7.82
N ASP A 306 -5.57 22.82 7.22
CA ASP A 306 -6.17 23.65 6.16
C ASP A 306 -6.61 22.81 4.96
N LEU A 307 -6.04 21.61 4.75
CA LEU A 307 -6.41 20.69 3.66
C LEU A 307 -7.91 20.34 3.70
N TYR A 308 -8.52 20.35 4.88
CA TYR A 308 -9.96 20.09 5.04
C TYR A 308 -10.84 21.14 4.38
N SER A 309 -10.37 22.39 4.33
CA SER A 309 -11.03 23.48 3.60
C SER A 309 -10.57 23.59 2.13
N ILE A 310 -9.33 23.16 1.82
CA ILE A 310 -8.72 23.33 0.49
C ILE A 310 -9.18 22.26 -0.49
N ILE A 311 -9.23 20.98 -0.07
CA ILE A 311 -9.60 19.86 -0.94
C ILE A 311 -11.11 19.67 -0.91
N PRO A 312 -11.85 20.07 -1.98
CA PRO A 312 -13.30 20.01 -1.95
C PRO A 312 -13.81 18.59 -2.20
N MET A 313 -14.79 18.16 -1.38
CA MET A 313 -15.55 16.92 -1.60
C MET A 313 -16.34 16.97 -2.92
N ASN A 314 -16.77 18.16 -3.31
CA ASN A 314 -17.45 18.35 -4.59
C ASN A 314 -16.44 18.25 -5.74
N GLN A 315 -16.50 17.18 -6.49
CA GLN A 315 -15.61 16.87 -7.62
C GLN A 315 -15.65 17.91 -8.76
N LYS A 316 -16.64 18.80 -8.79
CA LYS A 316 -16.79 19.90 -9.77
C LYS A 316 -16.13 21.20 -9.31
N LYS A 317 -15.80 21.35 -8.02
CA LYS A 317 -15.04 22.48 -7.50
C LYS A 317 -13.55 22.30 -7.81
N ILE A 318 -12.88 23.40 -8.08
CA ILE A 318 -11.43 23.46 -8.30
C ILE A 318 -10.72 23.90 -7.00
N TYR A 319 -9.46 23.59 -6.90
CA TYR A 319 -8.56 24.04 -5.84
C TYR A 319 -7.16 24.27 -6.41
N ASN A 320 -6.34 24.98 -5.67
CA ASN A 320 -4.96 25.25 -6.05
C ASN A 320 -4.04 24.14 -5.51
N ILE A 321 -3.44 23.35 -6.40
CA ILE A 321 -2.55 22.24 -5.99
C ILE A 321 -1.30 22.71 -5.24
N TYR A 322 -0.84 23.94 -5.46
CA TYR A 322 0.31 24.49 -4.70
C TYR A 322 -0.02 24.69 -3.23
N ASP A 323 -1.30 24.94 -2.89
CA ASP A 323 -1.74 25.05 -1.49
C ASP A 323 -1.68 23.67 -0.79
N VAL A 324 -1.91 22.59 -1.54
CA VAL A 324 -1.73 21.21 -1.04
C VAL A 324 -0.24 20.90 -0.87
N ILE A 325 0.59 21.15 -1.89
CA ILE A 325 2.03 20.92 -1.84
C ILE A 325 2.67 21.69 -0.67
N GLY A 326 2.26 22.95 -0.46
CA GLY A 326 2.77 23.79 0.63
C GLY A 326 2.40 23.30 2.04
N ARG A 327 1.49 22.30 2.19
CA ARG A 327 1.09 21.72 3.47
C ARG A 327 1.61 20.29 3.69
N LEU A 328 2.32 19.76 2.69
CA LEU A 328 2.85 18.40 2.76
C LEU A 328 4.38 18.36 2.90
N PHE A 329 5.09 19.40 2.48
CA PHE A 329 6.55 19.38 2.37
C PHE A 329 7.23 20.45 3.21
N ASP A 330 8.48 20.18 3.59
CA ASP A 330 9.30 21.00 4.48
C ASP A 330 9.33 22.46 4.05
N ASN A 331 9.13 23.38 5.02
CA ASN A 331 9.12 24.85 4.82
C ASN A 331 8.18 25.33 3.71
N SER A 332 7.25 24.48 3.25
CA SER A 332 6.40 24.74 2.07
C SER A 332 7.22 25.06 0.81
N GLU A 333 8.41 24.48 0.71
CA GLU A 333 9.35 24.71 -0.39
C GLU A 333 9.16 23.72 -1.53
N PHE A 334 9.25 24.22 -2.77
CA PHE A 334 9.08 23.41 -3.96
C PHE A 334 9.85 23.99 -5.14
N SER A 335 10.77 23.23 -5.73
CA SER A 335 11.49 23.61 -6.95
C SER A 335 10.80 23.04 -8.17
N GLU A 336 9.97 23.84 -8.82
CA GLU A 336 9.15 23.41 -9.95
C GLU A 336 9.98 23.19 -11.22
N TYR A 337 9.72 22.06 -11.90
CA TYR A 337 10.32 21.70 -13.17
C TYR A 337 9.39 22.08 -14.32
N LYS A 338 9.88 22.86 -15.28
CA LYS A 338 9.17 23.28 -16.50
C LYS A 338 7.77 23.90 -16.22
N LYS A 339 7.70 24.88 -15.32
CA LYS A 339 6.45 25.55 -14.93
C LYS A 339 5.58 26.02 -16.09
N GLY A 340 6.18 26.56 -17.15
CA GLY A 340 5.47 27.09 -18.31
C GLY A 340 5.11 26.05 -19.38
N TYR A 341 5.38 24.76 -19.18
CA TYR A 341 5.15 23.69 -20.14
C TYR A 341 4.28 22.60 -19.52
N GLY A 342 3.21 22.18 -20.23
CA GLY A 342 2.27 21.18 -19.69
C GLY A 342 1.62 21.66 -18.38
N PRO A 343 0.86 22.76 -18.39
CA PRO A 343 0.37 23.43 -17.17
C PRO A 343 -0.67 22.61 -16.40
N GLU A 344 -1.23 21.56 -17.00
CA GLU A 344 -2.13 20.62 -16.32
C GLU A 344 -1.42 19.69 -15.34
N VAL A 345 -0.09 19.67 -15.39
CA VAL A 345 0.74 18.86 -14.49
C VAL A 345 1.80 19.74 -13.83
N VAL A 346 1.90 19.65 -12.53
CA VAL A 346 2.95 20.26 -11.71
C VAL A 346 3.97 19.19 -11.38
N THR A 347 5.23 19.43 -11.71
CA THR A 347 6.36 18.53 -11.41
C THR A 347 7.48 19.30 -10.76
N GLY A 348 8.15 18.73 -9.79
CA GLY A 348 9.25 19.40 -9.12
C GLY A 348 9.84 18.61 -7.97
N ILE A 349 10.80 19.20 -7.30
CA ILE A 349 11.51 18.61 -6.16
C ILE A 349 11.05 19.30 -4.89
N ALA A 350 10.77 18.51 -3.86
CA ALA A 350 10.44 18.95 -2.50
C ALA A 350 11.34 18.25 -1.48
N LYS A 351 11.20 18.64 -0.22
CA LYS A 351 11.84 17.97 0.93
C LYS A 351 10.77 17.45 1.88
N VAL A 352 11.02 16.29 2.45
CA VAL A 352 10.31 15.78 3.62
C VAL A 352 11.35 15.24 4.61
N ASP A 353 11.33 15.71 5.83
CA ASP A 353 12.35 15.43 6.85
C ASP A 353 13.79 15.71 6.36
N GLY A 354 13.99 16.76 5.56
CA GLY A 354 15.25 17.09 4.94
C GLY A 354 15.69 16.17 3.80
N LEU A 355 14.89 15.17 3.43
CA LEU A 355 15.14 14.22 2.34
C LEU A 355 14.48 14.70 1.05
N LEU A 356 15.19 14.64 -0.07
CA LEU A 356 14.65 15.04 -1.37
C LEU A 356 13.68 14.02 -1.94
N VAL A 357 12.56 14.48 -2.46
CA VAL A 357 11.58 13.68 -3.21
C VAL A 357 11.16 14.40 -4.48
N GLY A 358 10.93 13.64 -5.55
CA GLY A 358 10.23 14.13 -6.72
C GLY A 358 8.73 14.17 -6.45
N VAL A 359 8.07 15.23 -6.89
CA VAL A 359 6.61 15.37 -6.77
C VAL A 359 6.00 15.55 -8.15
N VAL A 360 4.95 14.79 -8.45
CA VAL A 360 4.12 14.94 -9.65
C VAL A 360 2.68 15.12 -9.21
N ALA A 361 2.04 16.19 -9.62
CA ALA A 361 0.68 16.52 -9.21
C ALA A 361 -0.19 17.01 -10.37
N ASN A 362 -1.50 16.75 -10.33
CA ASN A 362 -2.43 17.31 -11.30
C ASN A 362 -2.86 18.72 -10.86
N ALA A 363 -2.66 19.71 -11.75
CA ALA A 363 -3.25 21.03 -11.56
C ALA A 363 -4.76 20.98 -11.84
N GLN A 364 -5.52 21.80 -11.15
CA GLN A 364 -6.96 21.95 -11.34
C GLN A 364 -7.28 23.33 -11.93
N GLY A 365 -8.45 23.47 -12.55
CA GLY A 365 -8.92 24.73 -13.11
C GLY A 365 -9.02 24.77 -14.62
N LEU A 366 -9.19 25.97 -15.19
CA LEU A 366 -9.28 26.19 -16.63
C LEU A 366 -7.93 26.68 -17.16
N LEU A 367 -7.49 26.08 -18.26
CA LEU A 367 -6.23 26.38 -18.93
C LEU A 367 -6.53 27.06 -20.28
N MET A 368 -6.45 28.37 -20.29
CA MET A 368 -6.80 29.18 -21.48
C MET A 368 -5.77 28.99 -22.59
N ASN A 369 -6.25 28.91 -23.86
CA ASN A 369 -5.42 28.68 -25.06
C ASN A 369 -4.61 27.38 -24.98
N TYR A 370 -5.14 26.37 -24.33
CA TYR A 370 -4.51 25.07 -24.14
C TYR A 370 -5.59 23.97 -24.26
N PRO A 371 -5.33 22.77 -24.79
CA PRO A 371 -4.03 22.33 -25.31
C PRO A 371 -3.70 22.93 -26.68
N GLU A 372 -2.41 22.98 -27.00
CA GLU A 372 -1.85 23.64 -28.19
C GLU A 372 -2.29 23.04 -29.52
N TYR A 373 -2.72 21.79 -29.54
CA TYR A 373 -3.22 21.10 -30.75
C TYR A 373 -4.70 21.37 -31.06
N ARG A 374 -5.35 22.24 -30.27
CA ARG A 374 -6.73 22.65 -30.50
C ARG A 374 -6.83 24.18 -30.64
N GLU A 375 -7.39 24.69 -31.70
CA GLU A 375 -7.64 26.12 -31.86
C GLU A 375 -8.62 26.63 -30.83
N LYS A 376 -8.34 27.80 -30.21
CA LYS A 376 -9.19 28.50 -29.24
C LYS A 376 -9.70 27.58 -28.10
N SER A 377 -8.86 26.66 -27.67
CA SER A 377 -9.23 25.67 -26.67
C SER A 377 -9.18 26.23 -25.25
N VAL A 378 -10.00 25.63 -24.40
CA VAL A 378 -9.89 25.76 -22.94
C VAL A 378 -9.64 24.37 -22.39
N GLY A 379 -8.43 24.14 -21.92
CA GLY A 379 -8.07 22.90 -21.24
C GLY A 379 -8.70 22.85 -19.86
N ILE A 380 -8.88 21.64 -19.38
CA ILE A 380 -9.44 21.37 -18.06
C ILE A 380 -8.36 20.74 -17.22
N GLY A 381 -8.05 21.33 -16.08
CA GLY A 381 -7.13 20.76 -15.10
C GLY A 381 -7.59 19.38 -14.62
N GLY A 382 -6.63 18.52 -14.31
CA GLY A 382 -6.88 17.10 -14.03
C GLY A 382 -7.00 16.22 -15.28
N LYS A 383 -7.13 16.78 -16.47
CA LYS A 383 -7.04 16.06 -17.74
C LYS A 383 -5.60 16.06 -18.24
N LEU A 384 -5.15 14.99 -18.87
CA LEU A 384 -3.79 14.89 -19.39
C LEU A 384 -3.75 15.21 -20.88
N TYR A 385 -2.79 16.04 -21.26
CA TYR A 385 -2.56 16.50 -22.62
C TYR A 385 -1.14 16.20 -23.07
N ARG A 386 -0.82 16.54 -24.32
CA ARG A 386 0.46 16.21 -24.95
C ARG A 386 1.68 16.69 -24.16
N GLN A 387 1.71 17.97 -23.79
CA GLN A 387 2.87 18.54 -23.10
C GLN A 387 3.04 17.97 -21.69
N GLY A 388 1.95 17.72 -20.95
CA GLY A 388 1.99 17.10 -19.62
C GLY A 388 2.54 15.68 -19.66
N LEU A 389 2.13 14.85 -20.64
CA LEU A 389 2.67 13.50 -20.81
C LEU A 389 4.17 13.51 -21.10
N ILE A 390 4.66 14.43 -21.96
CA ILE A 390 6.08 14.61 -22.23
C ILE A 390 6.82 15.06 -20.97
N LYS A 391 6.29 16.07 -20.28
CA LYS A 391 6.89 16.63 -19.05
C LYS A 391 7.04 15.58 -17.95
N MET A 392 6.00 14.76 -17.73
CA MET A 392 6.05 13.68 -16.75
C MET A 392 7.07 12.60 -17.11
N SER A 393 7.12 12.17 -18.39
CA SER A 393 8.10 11.17 -18.85
C SER A 393 9.53 11.62 -18.63
N GLU A 394 9.82 12.89 -18.96
CA GLU A 394 11.14 13.48 -18.70
C GLU A 394 11.44 13.57 -17.20
N PHE A 395 10.49 14.04 -16.40
CA PHE A 395 10.69 14.23 -14.97
C PHE A 395 10.90 12.90 -14.23
N VAL A 396 10.13 11.86 -14.55
CA VAL A 396 10.36 10.50 -14.02
C VAL A 396 11.75 10.00 -14.37
N THR A 397 12.19 10.22 -15.61
CA THR A 397 13.54 9.86 -16.05
C THR A 397 14.63 10.61 -15.27
N LEU A 398 14.42 11.90 -15.00
CA LEU A 398 15.33 12.71 -14.17
C LEU A 398 15.37 12.20 -12.72
N CYS A 399 14.20 11.92 -12.11
CA CYS A 399 14.14 11.35 -10.76
C CYS A 399 14.85 9.99 -10.70
N SER A 400 14.65 9.12 -11.70
CA SER A 400 15.35 7.83 -11.79
C SER A 400 16.87 8.02 -11.88
N ARG A 401 17.35 8.95 -12.70
CA ARG A 401 18.77 9.29 -12.83
C ARG A 401 19.35 9.80 -11.51
N ASP A 402 18.64 10.72 -10.86
CA ASP A 402 19.11 11.42 -9.67
C ASP A 402 18.76 10.66 -8.37
N ARG A 403 18.11 9.51 -8.49
CA ARG A 403 17.73 8.63 -7.38
C ARG A 403 16.78 9.29 -6.38
N LEU A 404 15.85 10.07 -6.87
CA LEU A 404 14.80 10.71 -6.07
C LEU A 404 13.56 9.82 -6.06
N PRO A 405 13.09 9.35 -4.90
CA PRO A 405 11.80 8.68 -4.80
C PRO A 405 10.68 9.64 -5.20
N ILE A 406 9.59 9.12 -5.76
CA ILE A 406 8.54 9.95 -6.34
C ILE A 406 7.24 9.83 -5.56
N VAL A 407 6.63 10.98 -5.26
CA VAL A 407 5.29 11.12 -4.69
C VAL A 407 4.36 11.65 -5.77
N TRP A 408 3.34 10.86 -6.11
CA TRP A 408 2.29 11.26 -7.04
C TRP A 408 1.07 11.76 -6.27
N LEU A 409 0.64 12.98 -6.57
CA LEU A 409 -0.56 13.60 -6.03
C LEU A 409 -1.62 13.63 -7.12
N GLN A 410 -2.42 12.58 -7.20
CA GLN A 410 -3.33 12.33 -8.30
C GLN A 410 -4.71 12.96 -8.07
N ASP A 411 -5.18 13.69 -9.07
CA ASP A 411 -6.58 14.12 -9.21
C ASP A 411 -6.89 14.24 -10.71
N THR A 412 -7.07 13.10 -11.38
CA THR A 412 -7.18 13.03 -12.83
C THR A 412 -8.56 12.58 -13.32
N SER A 413 -9.06 13.23 -14.35
CA SER A 413 -10.27 12.84 -15.08
C SER A 413 -10.00 12.09 -16.38
N GLY A 414 -8.73 11.74 -16.64
CA GLY A 414 -8.36 10.96 -17.81
C GLY A 414 -7.43 11.69 -18.80
N ILE A 415 -6.98 10.95 -19.81
CA ILE A 415 -6.24 11.52 -20.96
C ILE A 415 -7.25 12.14 -21.93
N ASP A 416 -6.87 13.20 -22.62
CA ASP A 416 -7.74 13.81 -23.63
C ASP A 416 -8.10 12.85 -24.77
N VAL A 417 -9.26 13.06 -25.39
CA VAL A 417 -9.85 12.13 -26.36
C VAL A 417 -10.32 12.85 -27.64
N GLY A 418 -10.50 12.10 -28.71
CA GLY A 418 -10.97 12.56 -30.00
C GLY A 418 -9.85 12.74 -31.03
N ASN A 419 -10.19 12.87 -32.30
CA ASN A 419 -9.20 12.90 -33.39
C ASN A 419 -8.05 13.90 -33.17
N PRO A 420 -8.26 15.14 -32.69
CA PRO A 420 -7.14 16.04 -32.42
C PRO A 420 -6.17 15.51 -31.36
N ALA A 421 -6.65 14.75 -30.37
CA ALA A 421 -5.82 14.13 -29.35
C ALA A 421 -5.02 12.94 -29.93
N GLU A 422 -5.65 12.15 -30.82
CA GLU A 422 -4.97 11.04 -31.50
C GLU A 422 -3.89 11.58 -32.48
N GLU A 423 -4.18 12.62 -33.22
CA GLU A 423 -3.23 13.30 -34.10
C GLU A 423 -2.07 13.96 -33.31
N ALA A 424 -2.31 14.36 -32.09
CA ALA A 424 -1.30 14.85 -31.15
C ALA A 424 -0.51 13.72 -30.43
N GLU A 425 -0.69 12.47 -30.86
CA GLU A 425 0.05 11.28 -30.42
C GLU A 425 -0.12 10.92 -28.93
N LEU A 426 -1.28 11.26 -28.31
CA LEU A 426 -1.47 11.06 -26.87
C LEU A 426 -1.38 9.59 -26.45
N LEU A 427 -1.81 8.65 -27.30
CA LEU A 427 -1.68 7.22 -27.03
C LEU A 427 -0.20 6.80 -26.97
N GLY A 428 0.61 7.23 -27.94
CA GLY A 428 2.06 6.96 -27.97
C GLY A 428 2.81 7.63 -26.82
N LEU A 429 2.41 8.84 -26.44
CA LEU A 429 3.00 9.55 -25.29
C LEU A 429 2.61 8.91 -23.97
N GLY A 430 1.38 8.41 -23.83
CA GLY A 430 0.95 7.59 -22.69
C GLY A 430 1.79 6.32 -22.55
N GLN A 431 2.06 5.63 -23.67
CA GLN A 431 2.98 4.49 -23.72
C GLN A 431 4.40 4.90 -23.25
N SER A 432 4.89 6.05 -23.71
CA SER A 432 6.22 6.55 -23.32
C SER A 432 6.31 6.83 -21.82
N LEU A 433 5.26 7.36 -21.23
CA LEU A 433 5.18 7.59 -19.79
C LEU A 433 5.17 6.27 -19.01
N ILE A 434 4.35 5.31 -19.39
CA ILE A 434 4.34 3.96 -18.78
C ILE A 434 5.73 3.34 -18.85
N TYR A 435 6.39 3.45 -20.01
CA TYR A 435 7.73 2.93 -20.21
C TYR A 435 8.76 3.63 -19.31
N SER A 436 8.67 4.95 -19.15
CA SER A 436 9.55 5.72 -18.25
C SER A 436 9.36 5.32 -16.79
N ILE A 437 8.11 5.09 -16.36
CA ILE A 437 7.79 4.66 -14.99
C ILE A 437 8.31 3.25 -14.73
N GLU A 438 8.02 2.28 -15.61
CA GLU A 438 8.43 0.89 -15.42
C GLU A 438 9.96 0.71 -15.47
N ASN A 439 10.67 1.54 -16.24
CA ASN A 439 12.13 1.56 -16.28
C ASN A 439 12.76 2.46 -15.19
N SER A 440 11.95 3.12 -14.38
CA SER A 440 12.43 3.83 -13.19
C SER A 440 12.91 2.82 -12.15
N HIS A 441 14.03 3.12 -11.52
CA HIS A 441 14.60 2.28 -10.46
C HIS A 441 14.38 2.88 -9.05
N VAL A 442 13.59 3.93 -8.95
CA VAL A 442 13.28 4.59 -7.67
C VAL A 442 11.89 4.18 -7.19
N PRO A 443 11.73 3.91 -5.90
CA PRO A 443 10.41 3.66 -5.32
C PRO A 443 9.49 4.87 -5.49
N GLN A 444 8.20 4.59 -5.62
CA GLN A 444 7.16 5.58 -5.82
C GLN A 444 5.96 5.26 -4.92
N ILE A 445 5.23 6.30 -4.52
CA ILE A 445 3.89 6.18 -3.94
C ILE A 445 2.92 7.03 -4.73
N GLU A 446 1.68 6.61 -4.75
CA GLU A 446 0.58 7.37 -5.34
C GLU A 446 -0.45 7.71 -4.26
N ILE A 447 -0.92 8.96 -4.28
CA ILE A 447 -1.98 9.47 -3.42
C ILE A 447 -3.09 9.99 -4.31
N THR A 448 -4.17 9.23 -4.42
CA THR A 448 -5.39 9.68 -5.09
C THR A 448 -6.11 10.69 -4.20
N ILE A 449 -5.82 11.98 -4.40
CA ILE A 449 -6.43 13.06 -3.60
C ILE A 449 -7.94 13.10 -3.80
N ARG A 450 -8.41 12.99 -5.07
CA ARG A 450 -9.84 12.94 -5.40
C ARG A 450 -10.12 11.90 -6.48
N LYS A 451 -9.78 12.18 -7.75
CA LYS A 451 -10.14 11.32 -8.89
C LYS A 451 -8.97 10.51 -9.40
N GLY A 452 -9.19 9.20 -9.52
CA GLY A 452 -8.36 8.28 -10.28
C GLY A 452 -9.17 7.69 -11.43
N SER A 453 -8.96 8.15 -12.67
CA SER A 453 -9.86 7.84 -13.79
C SER A 453 -9.16 7.10 -14.91
N ALA A 454 -9.71 5.97 -15.32
CA ALA A 454 -9.33 5.19 -16.50
C ALA A 454 -7.82 4.87 -16.58
N ALA A 455 -7.26 4.84 -17.80
CA ALA A 455 -5.84 4.60 -18.02
C ALA A 455 -4.94 5.66 -17.34
N ALA A 456 -5.42 6.89 -17.17
CA ALA A 456 -4.67 7.95 -16.51
C ALA A 456 -4.34 7.61 -15.05
N HIS A 457 -5.22 6.89 -14.35
CA HIS A 457 -4.95 6.39 -13.00
C HIS A 457 -3.69 5.53 -12.96
N TYR A 458 -3.50 4.65 -13.93
CA TYR A 458 -2.32 3.78 -14.00
C TYR A 458 -1.05 4.51 -14.49
N VAL A 459 -1.18 5.52 -15.36
CA VAL A 459 0.00 6.27 -15.83
C VAL A 459 0.47 7.36 -14.87
N LEU A 460 -0.24 7.58 -13.77
CA LEU A 460 0.14 8.51 -12.71
C LEU A 460 0.61 7.74 -11.46
N GLY A 461 1.82 7.17 -11.52
CA GLY A 461 2.40 6.40 -10.42
C GLY A 461 1.99 4.94 -10.36
N GLY A 462 1.09 4.48 -11.24
CA GLY A 462 0.79 3.10 -11.53
C GLY A 462 0.35 2.22 -10.38
N PRO A 463 -0.67 2.58 -9.57
CA PRO A 463 -1.07 1.73 -8.45
C PRO A 463 -1.29 0.30 -8.93
N GLN A 464 -0.64 -0.66 -8.25
CA GLN A 464 -0.75 -2.11 -8.46
C GLN A 464 -0.37 -2.67 -9.85
N GLY A 465 -0.09 -1.81 -10.82
CA GLY A 465 0.39 -2.19 -12.15
C GLY A 465 1.88 -1.93 -12.37
N ASN A 466 2.55 -1.32 -11.38
CA ASN A 466 3.94 -0.88 -11.47
C ASN A 466 4.78 -1.50 -10.34
N ASN A 467 5.89 -2.13 -10.70
CA ASN A 467 6.81 -2.77 -9.74
C ASN A 467 7.54 -1.79 -8.82
N THR A 468 7.57 -0.50 -9.14
CA THR A 468 8.18 0.55 -8.33
C THR A 468 7.18 1.30 -7.46
N ASN A 469 5.87 1.02 -7.56
CA ASN A 469 4.87 1.56 -6.64
C ASN A 469 4.89 0.74 -5.33
N ALA A 470 5.26 1.40 -4.22
CA ALA A 470 5.36 0.75 -2.92
C ALA A 470 3.98 0.53 -2.27
N PHE A 471 3.11 1.53 -2.38
CA PHE A 471 1.71 1.51 -1.95
C PHE A 471 0.97 2.73 -2.50
N SER A 472 -0.36 2.64 -2.51
CA SER A 472 -1.24 3.70 -2.99
C SER A 472 -2.21 4.12 -1.89
N LEU A 473 -2.39 5.42 -1.72
CA LEU A 473 -3.24 6.00 -0.68
C LEU A 473 -4.44 6.71 -1.31
N GLY A 474 -5.51 6.77 -0.55
CA GLY A 474 -6.66 7.62 -0.85
C GLY A 474 -6.98 8.55 0.30
N THR A 475 -7.88 9.50 0.07
CA THR A 475 -8.45 10.42 1.05
C THR A 475 -9.96 10.21 1.18
N ALA A 476 -10.62 10.93 2.06
CA ALA A 476 -12.08 10.96 2.14
C ALA A 476 -12.76 11.41 0.83
N ALA A 477 -12.05 12.14 -0.04
CA ALA A 477 -12.58 12.63 -1.32
C ALA A 477 -12.25 11.71 -2.51
N THR A 478 -11.57 10.58 -2.29
CA THR A 478 -11.14 9.66 -3.35
C THR A 478 -12.30 9.01 -4.07
N GLU A 479 -12.21 9.01 -5.40
CA GLU A 479 -13.07 8.25 -6.30
C GLU A 479 -12.21 7.58 -7.38
N VAL A 480 -12.22 6.24 -7.44
CA VAL A 480 -11.51 5.47 -8.47
C VAL A 480 -12.52 4.77 -9.38
N TYR A 481 -12.40 4.98 -10.69
CA TYR A 481 -13.31 4.42 -11.69
C TYR A 481 -12.69 4.43 -13.09
N VAL A 482 -13.22 3.61 -14.00
CA VAL A 482 -12.90 3.72 -15.44
C VAL A 482 -13.52 4.99 -16.03
N MET A 483 -14.79 5.26 -15.70
CA MET A 483 -15.52 6.49 -16.03
C MET A 483 -16.59 6.72 -14.97
N ASN A 484 -16.96 7.97 -14.73
CA ASN A 484 -18.02 8.29 -13.80
C ASN A 484 -19.38 7.69 -14.23
N GLY A 485 -20.31 7.55 -13.29
CA GLY A 485 -21.60 6.90 -13.54
C GLY A 485 -22.43 7.57 -14.63
N GLU A 486 -22.41 8.91 -14.73
CA GLU A 486 -23.13 9.67 -15.76
C GLU A 486 -22.62 9.34 -17.17
N THR A 487 -21.28 9.33 -17.34
CA THR A 487 -20.64 8.96 -18.61
C THR A 487 -20.90 7.51 -18.98
N ALA A 488 -20.81 6.60 -17.99
CA ALA A 488 -21.09 5.17 -18.20
C ALA A 488 -22.54 4.94 -18.63
N ALA A 489 -23.50 5.58 -17.95
CA ALA A 489 -24.92 5.49 -18.30
C ALA A 489 -25.17 6.02 -19.70
N SER A 490 -24.57 7.16 -20.07
CA SER A 490 -24.65 7.71 -21.42
C SER A 490 -24.09 6.74 -22.45
N ALA A 491 -22.90 6.20 -22.23
CA ALA A 491 -22.26 5.25 -23.16
C ALA A 491 -23.10 3.99 -23.38
N MET A 492 -23.67 3.43 -22.31
CA MET A 492 -24.45 2.18 -22.36
C MET A 492 -25.84 2.35 -22.94
N TYR A 493 -26.51 3.48 -22.70
CA TYR A 493 -27.92 3.65 -23.03
C TYR A 493 -28.20 4.64 -24.16
N SER A 494 -27.22 5.38 -24.70
CA SER A 494 -27.41 6.38 -25.76
C SER A 494 -28.15 5.83 -26.99
N ARG A 495 -27.74 4.64 -27.47
CA ARG A 495 -28.38 4.01 -28.66
C ARG A 495 -29.83 3.63 -28.37
N ARG A 496 -30.13 3.18 -27.16
CA ARG A 496 -31.48 2.81 -26.74
C ARG A 496 -32.35 4.05 -26.62
N LEU A 497 -31.86 5.12 -25.95
CA LEU A 497 -32.54 6.40 -25.87
C LEU A 497 -32.86 6.96 -27.25
N ALA A 498 -31.89 6.98 -28.18
CA ALA A 498 -32.10 7.45 -29.53
C ALA A 498 -33.16 6.63 -30.28
N LYS A 499 -33.14 5.30 -30.14
CA LYS A 499 -34.14 4.40 -30.74
C LYS A 499 -35.55 4.63 -30.16
N ASP A 500 -35.67 4.72 -28.86
CA ASP A 500 -36.96 4.87 -28.18
C ASP A 500 -37.52 6.28 -28.42
N TYR A 501 -36.69 7.35 -28.44
CA TYR A 501 -37.06 8.70 -28.82
C TYR A 501 -37.60 8.76 -30.26
N LYS A 502 -36.87 8.17 -31.19
CA LYS A 502 -37.30 8.12 -32.61
C LYS A 502 -38.63 7.37 -32.80
N ALA A 503 -38.90 6.40 -31.97
CA ALA A 503 -40.13 5.61 -31.99
C ALA A 503 -41.29 6.23 -31.20
N GLY A 504 -41.11 7.42 -30.60
CA GLY A 504 -42.13 8.09 -29.79
C GLY A 504 -42.50 7.33 -28.51
N LYS A 505 -41.62 6.49 -28.01
CA LYS A 505 -41.84 5.72 -26.77
C LYS A 505 -41.52 6.55 -25.53
N ASP A 506 -42.13 6.13 -24.42
CA ASP A 506 -41.76 6.67 -23.11
C ASP A 506 -40.28 6.36 -22.79
N LEU A 507 -39.51 7.42 -22.44
CA LEU A 507 -38.09 7.33 -22.10
C LEU A 507 -37.86 7.03 -20.62
N GLN A 508 -38.86 7.19 -19.74
CA GLN A 508 -38.71 7.06 -18.31
C GLN A 508 -38.12 5.71 -17.88
N PRO A 509 -38.53 4.55 -18.45
CA PRO A 509 -37.92 3.26 -18.07
C PRO A 509 -36.42 3.14 -18.39
N THR A 510 -35.95 3.92 -19.37
CA THR A 510 -34.51 3.95 -19.71
C THR A 510 -33.78 4.93 -18.79
N ILE A 511 -34.40 6.08 -18.48
CA ILE A 511 -33.87 7.06 -17.50
C ILE A 511 -33.72 6.40 -16.13
N ASP A 512 -34.70 5.63 -15.67
CA ASP A 512 -34.64 4.95 -14.37
C ASP A 512 -33.45 3.96 -14.31
N LYS A 513 -33.21 3.20 -15.38
CA LYS A 513 -32.04 2.30 -15.47
C LYS A 513 -30.72 3.08 -15.49
N MET A 514 -30.67 4.21 -16.16
CA MET A 514 -29.47 5.07 -16.18
C MET A 514 -29.19 5.60 -14.76
N ASN A 515 -30.20 6.08 -14.05
CA ASN A 515 -30.06 6.57 -12.68
C ASN A 515 -29.66 5.46 -11.70
N GLN A 516 -30.22 4.25 -11.85
CA GLN A 516 -29.78 3.11 -11.07
C GLN A 516 -28.30 2.81 -11.30
N LEU A 517 -27.85 2.77 -12.57
CA LEU A 517 -26.45 2.53 -12.92
C LEU A 517 -25.53 3.63 -12.35
N ILE A 518 -25.93 4.89 -12.42
CA ILE A 518 -25.18 6.02 -11.84
C ILE A 518 -24.98 5.79 -10.34
N ASN A 519 -26.04 5.43 -9.61
CA ASN A 519 -25.97 5.18 -8.17
C ASN A 519 -25.04 4.01 -7.83
N GLU A 520 -25.11 2.90 -8.60
CA GLU A 520 -24.24 1.74 -8.41
C GLU A 520 -22.76 2.08 -8.65
N TYR A 521 -22.46 2.82 -9.73
CA TYR A 521 -21.10 3.25 -10.04
C TYR A 521 -20.56 4.21 -8.98
N THR A 522 -21.38 5.16 -8.56
CA THR A 522 -21.00 6.10 -7.49
C THR A 522 -20.67 5.35 -6.20
N ALA A 523 -21.48 4.38 -5.79
CA ALA A 523 -21.23 3.59 -4.58
C ALA A 523 -19.91 2.80 -4.68
N LYS A 524 -19.61 2.25 -5.87
CA LYS A 524 -18.40 1.44 -6.12
C LYS A 524 -17.13 2.24 -6.41
N SER A 525 -17.20 3.58 -6.43
CA SER A 525 -16.04 4.46 -6.57
C SER A 525 -15.64 5.16 -5.28
N ARG A 526 -16.44 5.05 -4.21
CA ARG A 526 -16.24 5.74 -2.93
C ARG A 526 -15.04 5.20 -2.15
N PRO A 527 -14.43 6.01 -1.24
CA PRO A 527 -13.20 5.68 -0.54
C PRO A 527 -13.21 4.31 0.15
N ALA A 528 -14.23 4.05 0.98
CA ALA A 528 -14.35 2.78 1.70
C ALA A 528 -14.44 1.57 0.76
N TYR A 529 -15.13 1.69 -0.38
CA TYR A 529 -15.17 0.62 -1.38
C TYR A 529 -13.80 0.44 -2.07
N CYS A 530 -13.12 1.54 -2.41
CA CYS A 530 -11.79 1.48 -3.01
C CYS A 530 -10.78 0.78 -2.10
N ALA A 531 -10.77 1.11 -0.80
CA ALA A 531 -9.91 0.43 0.18
C ALA A 531 -10.29 -1.05 0.33
N LYS A 532 -11.59 -1.34 0.45
CA LYS A 532 -12.09 -2.71 0.62
C LYS A 532 -11.73 -3.64 -0.54
N THR A 533 -11.75 -3.12 -1.75
CA THR A 533 -11.41 -3.89 -2.96
C THR A 533 -9.94 -3.80 -3.34
N GLY A 534 -9.16 -2.98 -2.63
CA GLY A 534 -7.73 -2.79 -2.86
C GLY A 534 -7.41 -1.92 -4.08
N MET A 535 -8.31 -1.04 -4.50
CA MET A 535 -8.02 -0.01 -5.50
C MET A 535 -7.06 1.05 -4.96
N VAL A 536 -7.09 1.26 -3.63
CA VAL A 536 -6.05 1.94 -2.85
C VAL A 536 -5.69 1.04 -1.67
N ASP A 537 -4.47 1.16 -1.17
CA ASP A 537 -4.01 0.34 -0.04
C ASP A 537 -4.53 0.88 1.30
N GLU A 538 -4.68 2.20 1.44
CA GLU A 538 -5.22 2.81 2.66
C GLU A 538 -5.97 4.11 2.34
N ILE A 539 -7.00 4.43 3.14
CA ILE A 539 -7.61 5.76 3.19
C ILE A 539 -7.05 6.49 4.39
N VAL A 540 -6.37 7.59 4.13
CA VAL A 540 -5.62 8.34 5.12
C VAL A 540 -6.33 9.66 5.43
N PRO A 541 -6.50 10.04 6.70
CA PRO A 541 -6.96 11.37 7.08
C PRO A 541 -6.07 12.45 6.50
N LEU A 542 -6.65 13.55 6.05
CA LEU A 542 -5.91 14.60 5.36
C LEU A 542 -4.73 15.16 6.18
N TYR A 543 -4.89 15.27 7.49
CA TYR A 543 -3.84 15.77 8.38
C TYR A 543 -2.63 14.83 8.47
N ASP A 544 -2.80 13.52 8.18
CA ASP A 544 -1.77 12.49 8.34
C ASP A 544 -1.05 12.10 7.02
N LEU A 545 -1.46 12.68 5.89
CA LEU A 545 -0.83 12.42 4.58
C LEU A 545 0.68 12.63 4.61
N ARG A 546 1.14 13.71 5.27
CA ARG A 546 2.57 13.99 5.43
C ARG A 546 3.27 12.87 6.19
N GLY A 547 2.66 12.29 7.22
CA GLY A 547 3.22 11.18 7.99
C GLY A 547 3.54 9.97 7.10
N TYR A 548 2.64 9.59 6.21
CA TYR A 548 2.88 8.50 5.25
C TYR A 548 3.97 8.85 4.22
N ILE A 549 4.02 10.09 3.74
CA ILE A 549 5.10 10.56 2.83
C ILE A 549 6.45 10.52 3.54
N SER A 550 6.51 10.96 4.80
CA SER A 550 7.69 10.88 5.65
C SER A 550 8.16 9.44 5.85
N ALA A 551 7.25 8.54 6.26
CA ALA A 551 7.56 7.13 6.43
C ALA A 551 8.10 6.50 5.14
N PHE A 552 7.48 6.79 4.00
CA PHE A 552 7.95 6.35 2.68
C PHE A 552 9.36 6.84 2.37
N ALA A 553 9.61 8.14 2.48
CA ALA A 553 10.90 8.72 2.14
C ALA A 553 12.02 8.16 3.05
N ASN A 554 11.77 8.13 4.37
CA ASN A 554 12.73 7.59 5.33
C ASN A 554 13.01 6.10 5.07
N ALA A 555 11.98 5.30 4.75
CA ALA A 555 12.14 3.89 4.42
C ALA A 555 12.96 3.67 3.14
N VAL A 556 12.74 4.48 2.09
CA VAL A 556 13.54 4.43 0.85
C VAL A 556 15.00 4.76 1.12
N TYR A 557 15.27 5.86 1.83
CA TYR A 557 16.62 6.31 2.11
C TYR A 557 17.35 5.44 3.14
N GLN A 558 16.66 4.60 3.88
CA GLN A 558 17.28 3.58 4.72
C GLN A 558 18.03 2.54 3.90
N ASN A 559 17.59 2.25 2.67
CA ASN A 559 18.27 1.31 1.79
C ASN A 559 19.02 2.05 0.67
N PRO A 560 20.33 2.30 0.81
CA PRO A 560 21.11 2.98 -0.21
C PRO A 560 21.09 2.31 -1.59
N LYS A 561 20.85 0.99 -1.64
CA LYS A 561 20.76 0.25 -2.91
C LYS A 561 19.54 0.66 -3.73
N SER A 562 18.43 1.03 -3.10
CA SER A 562 17.24 1.51 -3.81
C SER A 562 17.48 2.86 -4.50
N ILE A 563 18.33 3.70 -3.94
CA ILE A 563 18.67 5.01 -4.47
C ILE A 563 20.05 5.09 -5.15
N CYS A 564 20.88 4.04 -5.00
CA CYS A 564 22.24 3.99 -5.55
C CYS A 564 22.41 2.89 -6.60
N ALA A 565 21.37 2.49 -7.29
CA ALA A 565 21.53 1.55 -8.38
C ALA A 565 22.54 2.08 -9.43
N PHE A 566 23.26 1.16 -10.06
CA PHE A 566 24.29 1.51 -11.01
C PHE A 566 23.73 2.35 -12.16
N HIS A 567 24.03 3.62 -12.15
CA HIS A 567 23.84 4.46 -13.32
C HIS A 567 25.10 4.36 -14.17
N GLN A 568 24.93 4.13 -15.47
CA GLN A 568 26.08 4.03 -16.40
C GLN A 568 26.97 5.29 -16.41
N MET A 569 26.45 6.39 -15.92
CA MET A 569 27.16 7.67 -15.83
C MET A 569 27.90 7.89 -14.50
N ILE A 570 27.72 7.03 -13.50
CA ILE A 570 28.47 7.12 -12.23
C ILE A 570 29.83 6.48 -12.44
N LEU A 571 30.88 7.25 -12.25
CA LEU A 571 32.23 6.72 -12.31
C LEU A 571 32.40 5.62 -11.23
N PRO A 572 33.05 4.47 -11.56
CA PRO A 572 33.27 3.37 -10.63
C PRO A 572 33.92 3.80 -9.29
N ARG A 573 34.68 4.87 -9.31
CA ARG A 573 35.31 5.47 -8.13
C ARG A 573 34.27 6.08 -7.18
N ALA A 574 33.27 6.80 -7.71
CA ALA A 574 32.20 7.38 -6.90
C ALA A 574 31.32 6.30 -6.24
N ILE A 575 31.02 5.21 -6.98
CA ILE A 575 30.29 4.05 -6.44
C ILE A 575 31.05 3.44 -5.26
N ARG A 576 32.36 3.25 -5.41
CA ARG A 576 33.19 2.64 -4.39
C ARG A 576 33.27 3.48 -3.11
N GLU A 577 33.36 4.80 -3.24
CA GLU A 577 33.30 5.73 -2.11
C GLU A 577 31.92 5.67 -1.44
N PHE A 578 30.87 5.63 -2.21
CA PHE A 578 29.49 5.54 -1.73
C PHE A 578 29.22 4.26 -0.93
N GLU A 579 29.62 3.09 -1.47
CA GLU A 579 29.51 1.81 -0.75
C GLU A 579 30.30 1.79 0.57
N THR A 580 31.38 2.51 0.65
CA THR A 580 32.20 2.59 1.87
C THR A 580 31.51 3.43 2.95
N TYR A 581 30.72 4.45 2.58
CA TYR A 581 30.00 5.32 3.52
C TYR A 581 28.68 4.73 4.00
N THR A 582 28.03 3.91 3.20
CA THR A 582 26.78 3.26 3.56
C THR A 582 26.94 2.01 4.43
N LYS A 583 28.19 1.58 4.67
CA LYS A 583 28.53 0.42 5.49
C LYS A 583 29.03 0.75 6.90
N LYS A 584 28.82 1.99 7.36
CA LYS A 584 29.22 2.36 8.73
C LYS A 584 28.10 2.21 9.72
#